data_318b4c3160215d870f560c9deeecd321
#
_entry.id   318b4c3160215d870f560c9deeecd321
#
_cell.length_a   1.000
_cell.length_b   1.000
_cell.length_c   1.000
_cell.angle_alpha   90.00
_cell.angle_beta   90.00
_cell.angle_gamma   90.00
#
_symmetry.space_group_name_H-M   'P 1'
#
loop_
_entity.id
_entity.type
_entity.pdbx_description
1 polymer ?
#
loop_
_entity_poly.entity_id
_entity_poly.type
_entity_poly.pdbx_seq_one_letter_code
_entity_poly.pdbx_strand_id
1 'polypeptide(L)'
;MTEDIAWVLLTSISPISELRGGIPLGILYYELDPLLTFFIAVVANALIFFPVFFALRLFYDKVLFRIPLFDKYLDSLRKRGKPKVDKYGFWGLALFVAVPLPLTGAYTGTILAWLLGMDWKKAFAAVGLGVIVAGVVVLLITLWITSTS
;
A
#
# COMPACT_ATOMS: atom_id res chain seq x y z
N MET A 1 -12.05 -6.94 21.28
CA MET A 1 -10.77 -6.21 21.14
C MET A 1 -9.72 -6.99 20.35
N THR A 2 -9.33 -8.20 20.72
CA THR A 2 -8.33 -8.99 19.95
C THR A 2 -8.83 -9.40 18.56
N GLU A 3 -10.08 -9.81 18.45
CA GLU A 3 -10.71 -10.17 17.16
C GLU A 3 -10.86 -8.94 16.24
N ASP A 4 -11.21 -7.80 16.80
CA ASP A 4 -11.39 -6.54 16.07
C ASP A 4 -10.06 -6.08 15.46
N ILE A 5 -8.99 -6.16 16.25
CA ILE A 5 -7.61 -5.89 15.79
C ILE A 5 -7.21 -6.86 14.66
N ALA A 6 -7.57 -8.14 14.78
CA ALA A 6 -7.30 -9.12 13.74
C ALA A 6 -8.00 -8.77 12.41
N TRP A 7 -9.24 -8.29 12.47
CA TRP A 7 -9.96 -7.83 11.29
C TRP A 7 -9.34 -6.58 10.66
N VAL A 8 -8.88 -5.63 11.49
CA VAL A 8 -8.15 -4.44 10.99
C VAL A 8 -6.86 -4.86 10.29
N LEU A 9 -6.09 -5.81 10.88
CA LEU A 9 -4.88 -6.35 10.26
C LEU A 9 -5.18 -7.03 8.92
N LEU A 10 -6.14 -7.96 8.89
CA LEU A 10 -6.51 -8.70 7.68
C LEU A 10 -6.99 -7.76 6.56
N THR A 11 -7.81 -6.77 6.91
CA THR A 11 -8.29 -5.77 5.95
C THR A 11 -7.15 -4.90 5.43
N SER A 12 -6.21 -4.50 6.31
CA SER A 12 -5.06 -3.68 5.94
C SER A 12 -4.03 -4.43 5.10
N ILE A 13 -3.93 -5.76 5.24
CA ILE A 13 -3.08 -6.61 4.41
C ILE A 13 -3.75 -6.97 3.07
N SER A 14 -5.08 -6.87 2.98
CA SER A 14 -5.80 -7.22 1.76
C SER A 14 -5.39 -6.33 0.59
N PRO A 15 -5.09 -6.91 -0.60
CA PRO A 15 -4.68 -6.14 -1.77
C PRO A 15 -5.77 -5.23 -2.35
N ILE A 16 -7.01 -5.41 -1.91
CA ILE A 16 -8.17 -4.63 -2.40
C ILE A 16 -8.39 -3.39 -1.55
N SER A 17 -8.38 -3.56 -0.23
CA SER A 17 -8.74 -2.50 0.73
C SER A 17 -7.54 -1.79 1.33
N GLU A 18 -6.47 -2.53 1.65
CA GLU A 18 -5.27 -1.99 2.30
C GLU A 18 -5.62 -1.18 3.57
N LEU A 19 -4.77 -0.23 3.97
CA LEU A 19 -5.04 0.66 5.11
C LEU A 19 -6.30 1.53 4.93
N ARG A 20 -6.72 1.76 3.69
CA ARG A 20 -7.92 2.56 3.36
C ARG A 20 -9.20 1.92 3.84
N GLY A 21 -9.25 0.60 3.86
CA GLY A 21 -10.35 -0.16 4.47
C GLY A 21 -10.10 -0.42 5.96
N GLY A 22 -8.85 -0.73 6.33
CA GLY A 22 -8.50 -1.08 7.70
C GLY A 22 -8.71 0.05 8.71
N ILE A 23 -8.33 1.29 8.37
CA ILE A 23 -8.49 2.45 9.27
C ILE A 23 -9.96 2.78 9.50
N PRO A 24 -10.80 2.98 8.47
CA PRO A 24 -12.23 3.23 8.71
C PRO A 24 -12.94 2.07 9.41
N LEU A 25 -12.61 0.82 9.05
CA LEU A 25 -13.20 -0.36 9.69
C LEU A 25 -12.92 -0.36 11.20
N GLY A 26 -11.67 -0.11 11.60
CA GLY A 26 -11.30 -0.09 13.01
C GLY A 26 -11.95 1.03 13.80
N ILE A 27 -12.05 2.23 13.23
CA ILE A 27 -12.56 3.41 13.91
C ILE A 27 -14.10 3.47 13.90
N LEU A 28 -14.71 3.27 12.71
CA LEU A 28 -16.16 3.48 12.54
C LEU A 28 -17.00 2.26 12.93
N TYR A 29 -16.46 1.06 12.76
CA TYR A 29 -17.22 -0.16 13.02
C TYR A 29 -16.86 -0.82 14.34
N TYR A 30 -15.55 -0.91 14.65
CA TYR A 30 -15.09 -1.54 15.90
C TYR A 30 -14.84 -0.55 17.03
N GLU A 31 -15.01 0.75 16.79
CA GLU A 31 -14.82 1.82 17.78
C GLU A 31 -13.46 1.76 18.50
N LEU A 32 -12.42 1.30 17.78
CA LEU A 32 -11.08 1.23 18.31
C LEU A 32 -10.44 2.62 18.39
N ASP A 33 -9.46 2.76 19.26
CA ASP A 33 -8.68 4.00 19.36
C ASP A 33 -8.07 4.37 18.01
N PRO A 34 -8.25 5.61 17.54
CA PRO A 34 -7.80 6.05 16.22
C PRO A 34 -6.29 5.91 16.00
N LEU A 35 -5.47 6.23 17.02
CA LEU A 35 -4.02 6.13 16.90
C LEU A 35 -3.57 4.68 16.85
N LEU A 36 -4.15 3.83 17.71
CA LEU A 36 -3.87 2.40 17.69
C LEU A 36 -4.21 1.80 16.32
N THR A 37 -5.40 2.09 15.79
CA THR A 37 -5.86 1.63 14.48
C THR A 37 -4.94 2.09 13.37
N PHE A 38 -4.53 3.36 13.39
CA PHE A 38 -3.58 3.94 12.44
C PHE A 38 -2.24 3.18 12.44
N PHE A 39 -1.63 3.00 13.62
CA PHE A 39 -0.35 2.30 13.72
C PHE A 39 -0.44 0.85 13.23
N ILE A 40 -1.47 0.12 13.63
CA ILE A 40 -1.69 -1.26 13.19
C ILE A 40 -1.83 -1.33 11.68
N ALA A 41 -2.69 -0.50 11.09
CA ALA A 41 -2.95 -0.50 9.66
C ALA A 41 -1.73 -0.10 8.85
N VAL A 42 -1.01 0.95 9.26
CA VAL A 42 0.20 1.44 8.58
C VAL A 42 1.33 0.41 8.63
N VAL A 43 1.60 -0.15 9.80
CA VAL A 43 2.66 -1.17 9.95
C VAL A 43 2.32 -2.42 9.16
N ALA A 44 1.09 -2.93 9.26
CA ALA A 44 0.65 -4.10 8.52
C ALA A 44 0.77 -3.87 7.00
N ASN A 45 0.35 -2.71 6.51
CA ASN A 45 0.38 -2.37 5.09
C ASN A 45 1.81 -2.16 4.58
N ALA A 46 2.69 -1.50 5.36
CA ALA A 46 4.09 -1.33 4.99
C ALA A 46 4.86 -2.65 4.94
N LEU A 47 4.57 -3.59 5.83
CA LEU A 47 5.22 -4.91 5.87
C LEU A 47 4.91 -5.79 4.66
N ILE A 48 3.83 -5.52 3.92
CA ILE A 48 3.49 -6.20 2.67
C ILE A 48 4.61 -6.04 1.63
N PHE A 49 5.39 -4.97 1.70
CA PHE A 49 6.52 -4.74 0.81
C PHE A 49 7.44 -5.96 0.72
N PHE A 50 7.81 -6.55 1.83
CA PHE A 50 8.78 -7.65 1.86
C PHE A 50 8.32 -8.89 1.12
N PRO A 51 7.17 -9.50 1.44
CA PRO A 51 6.72 -10.69 0.72
C PRO A 51 6.47 -10.42 -0.77
N VAL A 52 5.92 -9.25 -1.11
CA VAL A 52 5.64 -8.91 -2.52
C VAL A 52 6.92 -8.67 -3.29
N PHE A 53 7.84 -7.85 -2.79
CA PHE A 53 9.09 -7.52 -3.48
C PHE A 53 9.98 -8.75 -3.68
N PHE A 54 10.15 -9.55 -2.64
CA PHE A 54 11.01 -10.73 -2.72
C PHE A 54 10.35 -11.88 -3.48
N ALA A 55 9.03 -12.05 -3.41
CA ALA A 55 8.33 -13.00 -4.25
C ALA A 55 8.48 -12.66 -5.75
N LEU A 56 8.33 -11.41 -6.13
CA LEU A 56 8.57 -10.97 -7.50
C LEU A 56 10.00 -11.24 -7.94
N ARG A 57 10.97 -10.91 -7.10
CA ARG A 57 12.39 -11.13 -7.40
C ARG A 57 12.76 -12.61 -7.57
N LEU A 58 12.10 -13.51 -6.83
CA LEU A 58 12.42 -14.94 -6.85
C LEU A 58 11.60 -15.73 -7.88
N PHE A 59 10.36 -15.34 -8.12
CA PHE A 59 9.40 -16.16 -8.86
C PHE A 59 8.97 -15.57 -10.21
N TYR A 60 9.34 -14.32 -10.52
CA TYR A 60 8.91 -13.69 -11.77
C TYR A 60 9.31 -14.50 -13.00
N ASP A 61 10.59 -14.83 -13.12
CA ASP A 61 11.13 -15.55 -14.29
C ASP A 61 10.61 -17.00 -14.39
N LYS A 62 10.17 -17.59 -13.28
CA LYS A 62 9.77 -19.00 -13.24
C LYS A 62 8.28 -19.22 -13.46
N VAL A 63 7.43 -18.34 -12.94
CA VAL A 63 5.98 -18.55 -12.87
C VAL A 63 5.19 -17.37 -13.40
N LEU A 64 5.47 -16.16 -12.95
CA LEU A 64 4.65 -14.98 -13.23
C LEU A 64 4.73 -14.53 -14.69
N PHE A 65 5.88 -14.69 -15.34
CA PHE A 65 6.08 -14.42 -16.76
C PHE A 65 5.14 -15.23 -17.68
N ARG A 66 4.61 -16.36 -17.19
CA ARG A 66 3.70 -17.22 -17.96
C ARG A 66 2.23 -16.83 -17.87
N ILE A 67 1.89 -15.80 -17.08
CA ILE A 67 0.50 -15.37 -16.87
C ILE A 67 0.24 -14.10 -17.67
N PRO A 68 -0.46 -14.17 -18.84
CA PRO A 68 -0.68 -13.00 -19.71
C PRO A 68 -1.43 -11.85 -19.04
N LEU A 69 -2.30 -12.17 -18.08
CA LEU A 69 -3.06 -11.18 -17.32
C LEU A 69 -2.14 -10.36 -16.41
N PHE A 70 -1.10 -10.99 -15.86
CA PHE A 70 -0.13 -10.34 -14.99
C PHE A 70 0.76 -9.37 -15.79
N ASP A 71 1.23 -9.78 -16.99
CA ASP A 71 2.00 -8.91 -17.89
C ASP A 71 1.19 -7.67 -18.31
N LYS A 72 -0.08 -7.86 -18.63
CA LYS A 72 -0.98 -6.74 -18.97
C LYS A 72 -1.16 -5.77 -17.81
N TYR A 73 -1.24 -6.30 -16.58
CA TYR A 73 -1.29 -5.49 -15.37
C TYR A 73 0.02 -4.70 -15.15
N LEU A 74 1.18 -5.36 -15.30
CA LEU A 74 2.49 -4.71 -15.20
C LEU A 74 2.66 -3.59 -16.22
N ASP A 75 2.24 -3.79 -17.46
CA ASP A 75 2.28 -2.76 -18.51
C ASP A 75 1.40 -1.55 -18.17
N SER A 76 0.22 -1.80 -17.64
CA SER A 76 -0.66 -0.73 -17.18
C SER A 76 -0.03 0.07 -16.03
N LEU A 77 0.57 -0.63 -15.07
CA LEU A 77 1.24 -0.03 -13.94
C LEU A 77 2.49 0.77 -14.36
N ARG A 78 3.28 0.20 -15.29
CA ARG A 78 4.43 0.88 -15.89
C ARG A 78 4.03 2.19 -16.57
N LYS A 79 2.97 2.18 -17.36
CA LYS A 79 2.47 3.38 -18.06
C LYS A 79 2.02 4.46 -17.09
N ARG A 80 1.42 4.11 -15.96
CA ARG A 80 0.89 5.06 -14.96
C ARG A 80 1.96 5.59 -14.01
N GLY A 81 2.83 4.72 -13.53
CA GLY A 81 3.79 5.02 -12.47
C GLY A 81 5.16 5.45 -12.98
N LYS A 82 5.64 4.86 -14.08
CA LYS A 82 6.98 5.13 -14.60
C LYS A 82 7.27 6.62 -14.84
N PRO A 83 6.41 7.43 -15.48
CA PRO A 83 6.70 8.83 -15.72
C PRO A 83 6.93 9.63 -14.43
N LYS A 84 6.24 9.27 -13.36
CA LYS A 84 6.40 9.91 -12.04
C LYS A 84 7.69 9.50 -11.36
N VAL A 85 8.03 8.23 -11.41
CA VAL A 85 9.25 7.71 -10.78
C VAL A 85 10.49 8.09 -11.59
N ASP A 86 10.46 8.06 -12.93
CA ASP A 86 11.58 8.50 -13.76
C ASP A 86 11.91 10.00 -13.52
N LYS A 87 10.90 10.84 -13.32
CA LYS A 87 11.08 12.27 -13.09
C LYS A 87 11.55 12.59 -11.67
N TYR A 88 11.02 11.88 -10.66
CA TYR A 88 11.18 12.22 -9.25
C TYR A 88 11.84 11.12 -8.40
N GLY A 89 12.18 9.96 -8.98
CA GLY A 89 12.86 8.86 -8.29
C GLY A 89 12.13 8.41 -7.02
N PHE A 90 12.86 8.43 -5.90
CA PHE A 90 12.33 8.09 -4.58
C PHE A 90 11.03 8.85 -4.24
N TRP A 91 11.03 10.15 -4.44
CA TRP A 91 9.89 11.02 -4.13
C TRP A 91 8.69 10.75 -5.05
N GLY A 92 8.96 10.39 -6.32
CA GLY A 92 7.91 10.00 -7.26
C GLY A 92 7.18 8.73 -6.82
N LEU A 93 7.92 7.73 -6.33
CA LEU A 93 7.35 6.50 -5.79
C LEU A 93 6.58 6.77 -4.48
N ALA A 94 7.18 7.53 -3.56
CA ALA A 94 6.52 7.89 -2.30
C ALA A 94 5.21 8.64 -2.55
N LEU A 95 5.21 9.61 -3.47
CA LEU A 95 4.01 10.35 -3.84
C LEU A 95 2.96 9.47 -4.52
N PHE A 96 3.39 8.53 -5.38
CA PHE A 96 2.50 7.57 -6.03
C PHE A 96 1.74 6.72 -5.01
N VAL A 97 2.43 6.26 -3.95
CA VAL A 97 1.82 5.47 -2.87
C VAL A 97 0.99 6.34 -1.92
N ALA A 98 1.43 7.57 -1.67
CA ALA A 98 0.78 8.51 -0.75
C ALA A 98 -0.63 8.92 -1.17
N VAL A 99 -0.89 8.98 -2.48
CA VAL A 99 -2.22 9.35 -2.98
C VAL A 99 -3.20 8.19 -2.77
N PRO A 100 -4.26 8.36 -1.95
CA PRO A 100 -5.18 7.26 -1.61
C PRO A 100 -6.21 6.99 -2.72
N LEU A 101 -5.75 6.68 -3.92
CA LEU A 101 -6.58 6.30 -5.05
C LEU A 101 -6.58 4.78 -5.26
N PRO A 102 -7.62 4.22 -5.88
CA PRO A 102 -7.60 2.82 -6.29
C PRO A 102 -6.37 2.52 -7.16
N LEU A 103 -5.72 1.39 -6.92
CA LEU A 103 -4.52 0.95 -7.64
C LEU A 103 -3.26 1.80 -7.40
N THR A 104 -3.22 2.56 -6.31
CA THR A 104 -2.01 3.25 -5.84
C THR A 104 -1.78 2.91 -4.37
N GLY A 105 -1.03 1.98 -3.99
CA GLY A 105 -0.84 1.60 -2.59
C GLY A 105 0.45 0.83 -2.39
N ALA A 106 0.58 0.14 -1.26
CA ALA A 106 1.76 -0.60 -0.92
C ALA A 106 2.06 -1.73 -1.93
N TYR A 107 1.04 -2.46 -2.39
CA TYR A 107 1.20 -3.51 -3.40
C TYR A 107 1.69 -2.94 -4.72
N THR A 108 0.96 -2.00 -5.29
CA THR A 108 1.28 -1.41 -6.59
C THR A 108 2.57 -0.62 -6.58
N GLY A 109 2.85 0.11 -5.49
CA GLY A 109 4.12 0.81 -5.29
C GLY A 109 5.31 -0.14 -5.21
N THR A 110 5.15 -1.27 -4.51
CA THR A 110 6.18 -2.31 -4.40
C THR A 110 6.45 -2.96 -5.77
N ILE A 111 5.40 -3.33 -6.49
CA ILE A 111 5.52 -3.91 -7.83
C ILE A 111 6.19 -2.91 -8.78
N LEU A 112 5.80 -1.64 -8.73
CA LEU A 112 6.41 -0.59 -9.54
C LEU A 112 7.89 -0.38 -9.22
N ALA A 113 8.25 -0.35 -7.94
CA ALA A 113 9.64 -0.23 -7.49
C ALA A 113 10.51 -1.38 -8.01
N TRP A 114 10.00 -2.62 -7.90
CA TRP A 114 10.65 -3.80 -8.44
C TRP A 114 10.78 -3.73 -9.97
N LEU A 115 9.71 -3.36 -10.66
CA LEU A 115 9.66 -3.26 -12.12
C LEU A 115 10.66 -2.25 -12.69
N LEU A 116 10.94 -1.19 -11.93
CA LEU A 116 11.90 -0.14 -12.29
C LEU A 116 13.32 -0.43 -11.79
N GLY A 117 13.55 -1.59 -11.19
CA GLY A 117 14.87 -2.00 -10.70
C GLY A 117 15.40 -1.16 -9.54
N MET A 118 14.53 -0.57 -8.73
CA MET A 118 14.96 0.20 -7.58
C MET A 118 15.61 -0.70 -6.50
N ASP A 119 16.64 -0.17 -5.84
CA ASP A 119 17.20 -0.83 -4.67
C ASP A 119 16.13 -1.04 -3.59
N TRP A 120 16.07 -2.25 -3.01
CA TRP A 120 14.99 -2.63 -2.10
C TRP A 120 14.92 -1.74 -0.84
N LYS A 121 16.05 -1.25 -0.34
CA LYS A 121 16.09 -0.37 0.84
C LYS A 121 15.46 1.00 0.51
N LYS A 122 15.82 1.57 -0.64
CA LYS A 122 15.25 2.83 -1.12
C LYS A 122 13.77 2.66 -1.46
N ALA A 123 13.42 1.56 -2.11
CA ALA A 123 12.05 1.23 -2.44
C ALA A 123 11.17 1.07 -1.20
N PHE A 124 11.65 0.33 -0.18
CA PHE A 124 10.93 0.17 1.09
C PHE A 124 10.73 1.51 1.81
N ALA A 125 11.77 2.35 1.87
CA ALA A 125 11.66 3.67 2.48
C ALA A 125 10.65 4.58 1.75
N ALA A 126 10.64 4.55 0.41
CA ALA A 126 9.70 5.33 -0.39
C ALA A 126 8.26 4.83 -0.24
N VAL A 127 8.05 3.51 -0.32
CA VAL A 127 6.72 2.90 -0.13
C VAL A 127 6.24 3.13 1.30
N GLY A 128 7.08 2.92 2.30
CA GLY A 128 6.74 3.15 3.71
C GLY A 128 6.34 4.59 4.00
N LEU A 129 7.11 5.57 3.48
CA LEU A 129 6.75 6.98 3.59
C LEU A 129 5.39 7.27 2.93
N GLY A 130 5.16 6.74 1.73
CA GLY A 130 3.89 6.87 1.03
C GLY A 130 2.73 6.27 1.81
N VAL A 131 2.91 5.09 2.40
CA VAL A 131 1.92 4.41 3.26
C VAL A 131 1.59 5.25 4.50
N ILE A 132 2.60 5.85 5.15
CA ILE A 132 2.37 6.74 6.30
C ILE A 132 1.54 7.95 5.89
N VAL A 133 1.90 8.62 4.81
CA VAL A 133 1.17 9.80 4.32
C VAL A 133 -0.26 9.42 3.92
N ALA A 134 -0.44 8.33 3.18
CA ALA A 134 -1.78 7.83 2.83
C ALA A 134 -2.61 7.51 4.10
N GLY A 135 -1.98 6.88 5.10
CA GLY A 135 -2.61 6.57 6.38
C GLY A 135 -3.09 7.83 7.12
N VAL A 136 -2.25 8.88 7.16
CA VAL A 136 -2.64 10.17 7.77
C VAL A 136 -3.83 10.78 7.05
N VAL A 137 -3.83 10.79 5.71
CA VAL A 137 -4.94 11.32 4.92
C VAL A 137 -6.24 10.53 5.21
N VAL A 138 -6.17 9.20 5.19
CA VAL A 138 -7.34 8.35 5.48
C VAL A 138 -7.82 8.53 6.90
N LEU A 139 -6.91 8.62 7.88
CA LEU A 139 -7.25 8.90 9.27
C LEU A 139 -8.01 10.21 9.43
N LEU A 140 -7.50 11.29 8.85
CA LEU A 140 -8.13 12.61 8.91
C LEU A 140 -9.53 12.61 8.29
N ILE A 141 -9.70 11.96 7.14
CA ILE A 141 -11.02 11.81 6.50
C ILE A 141 -11.96 11.02 7.40
N THR A 142 -11.49 9.91 7.98
CA THR A 142 -12.30 9.08 8.88
C THR A 142 -12.75 9.84 10.11
N LEU A 143 -11.83 10.58 10.76
CA LEU A 143 -12.15 11.41 11.93
C LEU A 143 -13.11 12.55 11.59
N TRP A 144 -12.97 13.16 10.42
CA TRP A 144 -13.90 14.18 9.96
C TRP A 144 -15.32 13.61 9.80
N ILE A 145 -15.46 12.43 9.20
CA ILE A 145 -16.76 11.75 9.08
C ILE A 145 -17.36 11.48 10.47
N THR A 146 -16.56 10.98 11.42
CA THR A 146 -17.02 10.70 12.78
C THR A 146 -17.48 11.96 13.51
N SER A 147 -16.84 13.11 13.25
CA SER A 147 -17.21 14.37 13.89
C SER A 147 -18.49 15.01 13.34
N THR A 148 -18.94 14.59 12.17
CA THR A 148 -20.14 15.13 11.48
C THR A 148 -21.36 14.22 11.56
N SER A 149 -21.20 13.02 12.11
CA SER A 149 -22.26 12.02 12.33
C SER A 149 -22.76 12.04 13.77
#